data_f049adf2392e7d2970024432c53aab32
#
_entry.id   f049adf2392e7d2970024432c53aab32
#
_cell.length_a   1.000
_cell.length_b   1.000
_cell.length_c   1.000
_cell.angle_alpha   90.00
_cell.angle_beta   90.00
_cell.angle_gamma   90.00
#
_symmetry.space_group_name_H-M   'P 1'
#
loop_
_entity.id
_entity.type
_entity.pdbx_description
1 polymer ?
#
loop_
_entity_poly.entity_id
_entity_poly.type
_entity_poly.pdbx_seq_one_letter_code
_entity_poly.pdbx_strand_id
1 'polypeptide(L)'
;SGEEFALSDAEADTGWFLEQEWVREWLHQRFYAHERRRRAPRRVDETELRASPDAPAAWLTVLTLLQRAVRPPRLRFTFVDSEPTARLNRPVDVDLVLDIGNSRTCGMLMESSGDDPVDMNDSYRLELRDLSQPERVYDEPFPSRVEFVRGGFGDEKLSRRSGRSAFLWPTVTRIGFEAQALSYFSHGTEGNTGLSSPKRYLWDTDPRHHAWRFNPGPDGAGGDSGPVTTGPFVGQLREDGEELTPGEPPAVTALFSRGALMSFFVAEVLLQAFVQINSPGRRYERAYSDAPRRLRRAILTLPTAMPLVERKLFARRVNTAIRLTWRALGLEEDQAPEPFLQWDEATGTQIVFLYNEIKHNFQGDAALFFQVFGRARESYGEAPCLRLASIDIGGGTTDLIITTYQLEGGTAVKPTQEFREGFNIAGDDVLCGLIERNVLPALLEAIRHSGAANPEELLARLLGANRGDQAERDRTLRRQFANQVALPLALELLHRYENTDLSTSN
;
A
#
# COMPACT_ATOMS: atom_id res chain seq x y z
N SER A 1 -6.00 2.82 31.19
CA SER A 1 -6.44 4.19 31.41
C SER A 1 -5.53 5.12 30.63
N GLY A 2 -6.05 5.74 29.58
CA GLY A 2 -5.32 6.76 28.85
C GLY A 2 -5.21 8.03 29.67
N GLU A 3 -3.99 8.46 29.99
CA GLU A 3 -3.77 9.78 30.54
C GLU A 3 -3.72 10.80 29.40
N GLU A 4 -4.49 11.89 29.52
CA GLU A 4 -4.45 12.99 28.57
C GLU A 4 -3.35 13.98 28.96
N PHE A 5 -2.46 14.30 28.02
CA PHE A 5 -1.36 15.23 28.24
C PHE A 5 -1.52 16.46 27.32
N ALA A 6 -1.48 17.65 27.89
CA ALA A 6 -1.45 18.89 27.15
C ALA A 6 -0.06 19.53 27.20
N LEU A 7 0.55 19.74 26.04
CA LEU A 7 1.89 20.34 25.92
C LEU A 7 1.93 21.86 26.05
N SER A 8 0.80 22.53 26.21
CA SER A 8 0.77 23.98 25.98
C SER A 8 -0.10 24.79 26.95
N ASP A 9 -0.48 24.26 28.09
CA ASP A 9 -1.14 25.10 29.08
C ASP A 9 -0.09 25.67 30.01
N ALA A 10 -0.02 27.00 30.13
CA ALA A 10 0.93 27.68 31.01
C ALA A 10 0.72 27.35 32.50
N GLU A 11 -0.42 26.77 32.84
CA GLU A 11 -0.81 26.33 34.18
C GLU A 11 -0.63 24.81 34.37
N ALA A 12 -0.43 24.05 33.29
CA ALA A 12 -0.20 22.63 33.41
C ALA A 12 1.25 22.37 33.86
N ASP A 13 1.42 21.49 34.84
CA ASP A 13 2.72 21.01 35.26
C ASP A 13 3.35 20.20 34.09
N THR A 14 4.11 20.87 33.25
CA THR A 14 4.80 20.26 32.11
C THR A 14 5.99 19.40 32.55
N GLY A 15 6.26 19.32 33.85
CA GLY A 15 7.35 18.53 34.42
C GLY A 15 7.06 17.04 34.50
N TRP A 16 5.79 16.64 34.51
CA TRP A 16 5.40 15.24 34.68
C TRP A 16 6.09 14.27 33.70
N PHE A 17 6.28 14.65 32.44
CA PHE A 17 6.93 13.78 31.46
C PHE A 17 8.42 13.57 31.73
N LEU A 18 9.07 14.50 32.46
CA LEU A 18 10.44 14.37 32.90
C LEU A 18 10.59 13.34 34.05
N GLU A 19 9.47 12.97 34.69
CA GLU A 19 9.45 11.92 35.71
C GLU A 19 9.48 10.52 35.09
N GLN A 20 9.09 10.43 33.82
CA GLN A 20 9.13 9.17 33.09
C GLN A 20 10.58 8.74 32.84
N GLU A 21 10.94 7.52 33.26
CA GLU A 21 12.30 7.01 33.18
C GLU A 21 12.84 7.01 31.76
N TRP A 22 12.04 6.58 30.79
CA TRP A 22 12.42 6.54 29.38
C TRP A 22 12.67 7.95 28.80
N VAL A 23 11.94 8.97 29.26
CA VAL A 23 12.13 10.36 28.82
C VAL A 23 13.44 10.90 29.36
N ARG A 24 13.71 10.69 30.65
CA ARG A 24 14.97 11.09 31.26
C ARG A 24 16.16 10.44 30.55
N GLU A 25 16.09 9.14 30.32
CA GLU A 25 17.14 8.41 29.64
C GLU A 25 17.37 8.95 28.21
N TRP A 26 16.30 9.21 27.46
CA TRP A 26 16.37 9.80 26.12
C TRP A 26 17.00 11.20 26.14
N LEU A 27 16.61 12.07 27.07
CA LEU A 27 17.18 13.41 27.22
C LEU A 27 18.65 13.38 27.56
N HIS A 28 19.04 12.52 28.52
CA HIS A 28 20.45 12.34 28.88
C HIS A 28 21.29 11.89 27.69
N GLN A 29 20.80 10.95 26.92
CA GLN A 29 21.53 10.48 25.73
C GLN A 29 21.71 11.57 24.69
N ARG A 30 20.65 12.36 24.42
CA ARG A 30 20.72 13.49 23.48
C ARG A 30 21.70 14.55 23.98
N PHE A 31 21.63 14.90 25.24
CA PHE A 31 22.52 15.86 25.85
C PHE A 31 23.97 15.36 25.90
N TYR A 32 24.19 14.12 26.27
CA TYR A 32 25.51 13.48 26.25
C TYR A 32 26.11 13.46 24.84
N ALA A 33 25.36 13.12 23.83
CA ALA A 33 25.80 13.14 22.45
C ALA A 33 26.17 14.57 21.99
N HIS A 34 25.41 15.60 22.43
CA HIS A 34 25.70 16.99 22.18
C HIS A 34 26.99 17.44 22.85
N GLU A 35 27.12 17.22 24.14
CA GLU A 35 28.32 17.61 24.92
C GLU A 35 29.57 16.89 24.44
N ARG A 36 29.45 15.63 24.04
CA ARG A 36 30.58 14.88 23.47
C ARG A 36 31.06 15.41 22.14
N ARG A 37 30.18 16.04 21.36
CA ARG A 37 30.55 16.76 20.12
C ARG A 37 31.20 18.10 20.40
N ARG A 38 30.78 18.78 21.46
CA ARG A 38 31.22 20.12 21.82
C ARG A 38 32.55 20.10 22.60
N ARG A 39 32.75 19.10 23.46
CA ARG A 39 33.94 18.95 24.29
C ARG A 39 34.83 17.84 23.75
N ALA A 40 36.11 17.92 23.99
CA ALA A 40 37.04 16.82 23.63
C ALA A 40 36.58 15.51 24.31
N PRO A 41 36.54 14.35 23.59
CA PRO A 41 35.93 13.10 24.07
C PRO A 41 36.45 12.57 25.44
N ARG A 42 37.67 12.96 25.84
CA ARG A 42 38.27 12.54 27.09
C ARG A 42 37.85 13.34 28.35
N ARG A 43 37.01 14.35 28.21
CA ARG A 43 36.59 15.24 29.30
C ARG A 43 35.08 15.15 29.63
N VAL A 44 34.40 14.17 29.13
CA VAL A 44 32.94 14.03 29.37
C VAL A 44 32.76 12.77 30.19
N ASP A 45 32.47 12.93 31.47
CA ASP A 45 32.05 11.84 32.34
C ASP A 45 30.52 11.68 32.23
N GLU A 46 30.10 10.52 31.81
CA GLU A 46 28.68 10.19 31.63
C GLU A 46 27.94 10.16 32.96
N THR A 47 28.61 9.71 34.01
CA THR A 47 28.02 9.58 35.35
C THR A 47 27.74 10.97 35.93
N GLU A 48 28.70 11.89 35.76
CA GLU A 48 28.56 13.28 36.20
C GLU A 48 27.47 13.99 35.43
N LEU A 49 27.35 13.79 34.10
CA LEU A 49 26.29 14.35 33.27
C LEU A 49 24.92 13.77 33.62
N ARG A 50 24.83 12.51 33.99
CA ARG A 50 23.55 11.91 34.43
C ARG A 50 23.05 12.49 35.75
N ALA A 51 23.94 12.86 36.65
CA ALA A 51 23.62 13.50 37.90
C ALA A 51 23.29 14.99 37.77
N SER A 52 23.65 15.60 36.63
CA SER A 52 23.42 17.03 36.40
C SER A 52 22.01 17.31 35.93
N PRO A 53 21.35 18.38 36.42
CA PRO A 53 20.06 18.84 35.91
C PRO A 53 20.15 19.52 34.53
N ASP A 54 21.35 19.63 33.93
CA ASP A 54 21.59 20.41 32.72
C ASP A 54 20.80 19.87 31.52
N ALA A 55 20.61 18.56 31.40
CA ALA A 55 19.87 17.95 30.30
C ALA A 55 18.37 18.31 30.33
N PRO A 56 17.66 18.13 31.44
CA PRO A 56 16.29 18.61 31.59
C PRO A 56 16.17 20.14 31.43
N ALA A 57 17.08 20.90 32.02
CA ALA A 57 17.07 22.36 31.95
C ALA A 57 17.26 22.88 30.52
N ALA A 58 18.19 22.31 29.77
CA ALA A 58 18.40 22.65 28.36
C ALA A 58 17.15 22.37 27.52
N TRP A 59 16.49 21.23 27.76
CA TRP A 59 15.27 20.86 27.05
C TRP A 59 14.09 21.79 27.39
N LEU A 60 13.86 22.06 28.66
CA LEU A 60 12.82 23.02 29.09
C LEU A 60 13.08 24.42 28.52
N THR A 61 14.34 24.83 28.41
CA THR A 61 14.70 26.09 27.78
C THR A 61 14.32 26.09 26.30
N VAL A 62 14.62 25.01 25.56
CA VAL A 62 14.25 24.87 24.15
C VAL A 62 12.73 24.90 23.99
N LEU A 63 11.98 24.16 24.82
CA LEU A 63 10.51 24.16 24.79
C LEU A 63 9.94 25.55 25.06
N THR A 64 10.50 26.27 26.05
CA THR A 64 10.09 27.65 26.37
C THR A 64 10.35 28.62 25.22
N LEU A 65 11.49 28.48 24.55
CA LEU A 65 11.81 29.29 23.38
C LEU A 65 10.89 28.99 22.19
N LEU A 66 10.62 27.70 21.93
CA LEU A 66 9.69 27.27 20.89
C LEU A 66 8.27 27.77 21.16
N GLN A 67 7.78 27.66 22.39
CA GLN A 67 6.47 28.16 22.78
C GLN A 67 6.32 29.67 22.57
N ARG A 68 7.38 30.43 22.82
CA ARG A 68 7.40 31.87 22.56
C ARG A 68 7.47 32.25 21.09
N ALA A 69 8.24 31.46 20.31
CA ALA A 69 8.50 31.74 18.90
C ALA A 69 7.38 31.29 17.96
N VAL A 70 6.76 30.14 18.22
CA VAL A 70 5.89 29.46 17.26
C VAL A 70 4.43 29.47 17.66
N ARG A 71 4.07 29.74 18.93
CA ARG A 71 2.71 29.57 19.44
C ARG A 71 2.09 28.28 18.91
N PRO A 72 2.64 27.11 19.27
CA PRO A 72 2.17 25.85 18.71
C PRO A 72 0.67 25.69 18.99
N PRO A 73 -0.09 25.09 18.07
CA PRO A 73 -1.46 24.73 18.34
C PRO A 73 -1.51 23.82 19.58
N ARG A 74 -2.61 23.90 20.34
CA ARG A 74 -2.81 22.96 21.45
C ARG A 74 -2.81 21.54 20.88
N LEU A 75 -1.74 20.80 21.18
CA LEU A 75 -1.63 19.41 20.80
C LEU A 75 -2.06 18.56 21.99
N ARG A 76 -3.11 17.78 21.80
CA ARG A 76 -3.55 16.78 22.76
C ARG A 76 -2.92 15.44 22.35
N PHE A 77 -2.07 14.90 23.21
CA PHE A 77 -1.53 13.56 23.01
C PHE A 77 -2.29 12.58 23.91
N THR A 78 -2.90 11.59 23.31
CA THR A 78 -3.50 10.48 24.05
C THR A 78 -2.57 9.28 23.90
N PHE A 79 -1.93 8.87 24.99
CA PHE A 79 -1.19 7.62 25.02
C PHE A 79 -2.17 6.50 25.32
N VAL A 80 -2.38 5.64 24.35
CA VAL A 80 -3.18 4.43 24.53
C VAL A 80 -2.21 3.29 24.76
N ASP A 81 -2.13 2.83 26.03
CA ASP A 81 -1.45 1.60 26.34
C ASP A 81 -2.34 0.44 25.93
N SER A 82 -1.98 -0.20 24.82
CA SER A 82 -2.79 -1.29 24.27
C SER A 82 -2.58 -2.64 24.97
N GLU A 83 -1.50 -2.80 25.74
CA GLU A 83 -1.21 -4.10 26.37
C GLU A 83 -2.08 -4.42 27.60
N PRO A 84 -2.27 -3.54 28.59
CA PRO A 84 -3.15 -3.84 29.72
C PRO A 84 -4.62 -3.92 29.32
N THR A 85 -5.03 -3.06 28.38
CA THR A 85 -6.43 -2.98 27.92
C THR A 85 -6.80 -4.18 27.04
N ALA A 86 -5.85 -4.70 26.25
CA ALA A 86 -6.05 -5.87 25.42
C ALA A 86 -6.38 -7.14 26.23
N ARG A 87 -5.96 -7.20 27.50
CA ARG A 87 -6.29 -8.31 28.40
C ARG A 87 -7.70 -8.19 29.00
N LEU A 88 -8.27 -6.99 29.03
CA LEU A 88 -9.56 -6.69 29.66
C LEU A 88 -10.70 -6.57 28.65
N ASN A 89 -10.44 -6.14 27.45
CA ASN A 89 -11.44 -5.89 26.43
C ASN A 89 -11.26 -6.84 25.24
N ARG A 90 -12.35 -7.49 24.84
CA ARG A 90 -12.36 -8.29 23.61
C ARG A 90 -11.98 -7.40 22.43
N PRO A 91 -11.04 -7.83 21.57
CA PRO A 91 -10.65 -7.01 20.39
C PRO A 91 -11.83 -6.84 19.44
N VAL A 92 -11.90 -5.69 18.79
CA VAL A 92 -12.84 -5.45 17.69
C VAL A 92 -12.28 -6.12 16.45
N ASP A 93 -13.08 -6.96 15.82
CA ASP A 93 -12.70 -7.65 14.59
C ASP A 93 -12.84 -6.70 13.38
N VAL A 94 -11.82 -6.73 12.51
CA VAL A 94 -11.80 -5.93 11.28
C VAL A 94 -11.55 -6.86 10.10
N ASP A 95 -12.39 -6.78 9.10
CA ASP A 95 -12.18 -7.44 7.81
C ASP A 95 -11.55 -6.44 6.84
N LEU A 96 -10.46 -6.84 6.22
CA LEU A 96 -9.82 -6.10 5.14
C LEU A 96 -10.28 -6.66 3.80
N VAL A 97 -10.96 -5.84 3.01
CA VAL A 97 -11.36 -6.16 1.64
C VAL A 97 -10.41 -5.47 0.67
N LEU A 98 -9.80 -6.24 -0.22
CA LEU A 98 -8.81 -5.76 -1.18
C LEU A 98 -9.19 -6.16 -2.60
N ASP A 99 -9.17 -5.19 -3.47
CA ASP A 99 -9.13 -5.40 -4.92
C ASP A 99 -7.74 -5.02 -5.43
N ILE A 100 -6.95 -6.02 -5.80
CA ILE A 100 -5.58 -5.83 -6.30
C ILE A 100 -5.62 -5.94 -7.83
N GLY A 101 -5.81 -4.82 -8.50
CA GLY A 101 -5.75 -4.74 -9.95
C GLY A 101 -4.31 -4.68 -10.49
N ASN A 102 -4.16 -4.83 -11.80
CA ASN A 102 -2.87 -4.66 -12.47
C ASN A 102 -2.37 -3.21 -12.43
N SER A 103 -3.28 -2.26 -12.57
CA SER A 103 -2.94 -0.83 -12.59
C SER A 103 -3.06 -0.20 -11.22
N ARG A 104 -4.18 -0.42 -10.54
CA ARG A 104 -4.49 0.18 -9.24
C ARG A 104 -5.00 -0.88 -8.27
N THR A 105 -4.76 -0.63 -7.00
CA THR A 105 -5.28 -1.39 -5.87
C THR A 105 -6.15 -0.48 -5.03
N CYS A 106 -7.26 -1.01 -4.53
CA CYS A 106 -8.07 -0.33 -3.53
C CYS A 106 -8.39 -1.28 -2.36
N GLY A 107 -8.68 -0.71 -1.20
CA GLY A 107 -9.02 -1.48 -0.02
C GLY A 107 -10.06 -0.78 0.83
N MET A 108 -10.83 -1.59 1.55
CA MET A 108 -11.77 -1.15 2.57
C MET A 108 -11.58 -1.97 3.84
N LEU A 109 -11.81 -1.33 4.96
CA LEU A 109 -11.77 -1.92 6.28
C LEU A 109 -13.19 -1.87 6.86
N MET A 110 -13.66 -3.00 7.40
CA MET A 110 -15.01 -3.15 7.94
C MET A 110 -14.91 -3.66 9.37
N GLU A 111 -15.32 -2.83 10.33
CA GLU A 111 -15.36 -3.22 11.75
C GLU A 111 -16.61 -4.04 12.03
N SER A 112 -16.48 -5.07 12.87
CA SER A 112 -17.59 -5.84 13.40
C SER A 112 -17.44 -5.99 14.91
N SER A 113 -18.44 -5.56 15.65
CA SER A 113 -18.48 -5.69 17.11
C SER A 113 -19.44 -6.80 17.51
N GLY A 114 -18.87 -7.92 17.96
CA GLY A 114 -19.67 -9.03 18.51
C GLY A 114 -20.56 -9.75 17.50
N ASP A 115 -21.81 -10.01 17.91
CA ASP A 115 -22.79 -10.74 17.10
C ASP A 115 -23.66 -9.82 16.22
N ASP A 116 -23.36 -8.52 16.20
CA ASP A 116 -24.09 -7.57 15.38
C ASP A 116 -23.83 -7.82 13.88
N PRO A 117 -24.83 -7.73 13.03
CA PRO A 117 -24.64 -7.82 11.59
C PRO A 117 -23.72 -6.70 11.13
N VAL A 118 -22.79 -7.03 10.24
CA VAL A 118 -21.85 -6.06 9.67
C VAL A 118 -22.64 -4.94 8.98
N ASP A 119 -22.55 -3.71 9.46
CA ASP A 119 -23.12 -2.56 8.78
C ASP A 119 -22.07 -1.96 7.81
N MET A 120 -22.47 -1.78 6.55
CA MET A 120 -21.64 -1.11 5.55
C MET A 120 -21.28 0.34 5.96
N ASN A 121 -22.06 0.95 6.85
CA ASN A 121 -21.75 2.27 7.40
C ASN A 121 -20.53 2.27 8.33
N ASP A 122 -20.16 1.11 8.87
CA ASP A 122 -18.96 0.95 9.69
C ASP A 122 -17.70 0.65 8.85
N SER A 123 -17.82 0.77 7.54
CA SER A 123 -16.70 0.63 6.63
C SER A 123 -15.96 1.96 6.41
N TYR A 124 -14.67 1.87 6.18
CA TYR A 124 -13.81 2.99 5.80
C TYR A 124 -12.72 2.56 4.85
N ARG A 125 -12.17 3.52 4.12
CA ARG A 125 -11.15 3.24 3.13
C ARG A 125 -9.83 2.86 3.78
N LEU A 126 -9.11 1.95 3.14
CA LEU A 126 -7.71 1.70 3.45
C LEU A 126 -6.90 2.95 3.10
N GLU A 127 -6.12 3.41 4.06
CA GLU A 127 -5.20 4.54 3.91
C GLU A 127 -3.77 4.05 3.79
N LEU A 128 -3.05 4.58 2.84
CA LEU A 128 -1.61 4.41 2.74
C LEU A 128 -0.90 5.66 3.24
N ARG A 129 -0.05 5.50 4.23
CA ARG A 129 0.83 6.57 4.69
C ARG A 129 2.13 6.53 3.92
N ASP A 130 2.49 7.67 3.34
CA ASP A 130 3.80 7.85 2.73
C ASP A 130 4.87 7.89 3.83
N LEU A 131 5.74 6.88 3.86
CA LEU A 131 6.76 6.79 4.90
C LEU A 131 7.96 7.70 4.64
N SER A 132 8.13 8.16 3.41
CA SER A 132 9.10 9.20 3.05
C SER A 132 8.62 10.59 3.44
N GLN A 133 7.28 10.80 3.45
CA GLN A 133 6.60 12.05 3.84
C GLN A 133 5.39 11.72 4.74
N PRO A 134 5.60 11.39 6.03
CA PRO A 134 4.56 10.82 6.90
C PRO A 134 3.32 11.69 7.13
N GLU A 135 3.39 12.97 6.78
CA GLU A 135 2.23 13.87 6.77
C GLU A 135 1.24 13.61 5.63
N ARG A 136 1.69 12.88 4.59
CA ARG A 136 0.85 12.51 3.46
C ARG A 136 0.18 11.16 3.71
N VAL A 137 -1.12 11.17 3.56
CA VAL A 137 -1.96 9.96 3.66
C VAL A 137 -2.86 9.93 2.43
N TYR A 138 -2.91 8.80 1.77
CA TYR A 138 -3.70 8.57 0.57
C TYR A 138 -4.82 7.58 0.89
N ASP A 139 -6.07 7.96 0.65
CA ASP A 139 -7.29 7.16 0.86
C ASP A 139 -8.00 6.78 -0.46
N GLU A 140 -7.37 7.09 -1.57
CA GLU A 140 -7.85 6.79 -2.92
C GLU A 140 -7.21 5.50 -3.48
N PRO A 141 -7.78 4.91 -4.56
CA PRO A 141 -7.15 3.78 -5.24
C PRO A 141 -5.72 4.13 -5.67
N PHE A 142 -4.76 3.34 -5.22
CA PHE A 142 -3.34 3.61 -5.37
C PHE A 142 -2.68 2.74 -6.43
N PRO A 143 -1.58 3.18 -7.05
CA PRO A 143 -0.86 2.39 -8.05
C PRO A 143 -0.40 1.04 -7.52
N SER A 144 -0.64 -0.04 -8.27
CA SER A 144 -0.16 -1.39 -7.95
C SER A 144 1.33 -1.50 -8.25
N ARG A 145 2.15 -0.81 -7.44
CA ARG A 145 3.60 -0.75 -7.58
C ARG A 145 4.28 -1.06 -6.26
N VAL A 146 5.42 -1.75 -6.33
CA VAL A 146 6.32 -2.01 -5.20
C VAL A 146 7.71 -1.49 -5.51
N GLU A 147 8.35 -0.85 -4.52
CA GLU A 147 9.74 -0.39 -4.56
C GLU A 147 10.48 -0.88 -3.32
N PHE A 148 11.72 -1.33 -3.50
CA PHE A 148 12.57 -1.70 -2.37
C PHE A 148 13.25 -0.47 -1.77
N VAL A 149 13.04 -0.26 -0.49
CA VAL A 149 13.62 0.84 0.28
C VAL A 149 14.12 0.29 1.61
N ARG A 150 15.20 0.85 2.12
CA ARG A 150 15.69 0.46 3.45
C ARG A 150 14.63 0.77 4.50
N GLY A 151 14.36 -0.22 5.37
CA GLY A 151 13.36 -0.11 6.43
C GLY A 151 13.74 0.78 7.61
N GLY A 152 14.96 1.32 7.63
CA GLY A 152 15.47 2.13 8.74
C GLY A 152 15.20 3.61 8.57
N PHE A 153 14.70 4.23 9.64
CA PHE A 153 14.53 5.68 9.74
C PHE A 153 15.54 6.26 10.73
N GLY A 154 16.09 7.41 10.40
CA GLY A 154 17.06 8.12 11.22
C GLY A 154 18.51 7.85 10.83
N ASP A 155 19.44 8.44 11.61
CA ASP A 155 20.87 8.30 11.34
C ASP A 155 21.39 6.94 11.81
N GLU A 156 21.58 6.00 10.87
CA GLU A 156 22.12 4.67 11.14
C GLU A 156 23.48 4.71 11.90
N LYS A 157 24.30 5.73 11.65
CA LYS A 157 25.60 5.85 12.31
C LYS A 157 25.43 6.18 13.80
N LEU A 158 24.45 7.02 14.12
CA LEU A 158 24.11 7.32 15.51
C LEU A 158 23.49 6.12 16.21
N SER A 159 22.61 5.41 15.52
CA SER A 159 21.97 4.20 16.03
C SER A 159 22.98 3.09 16.33
N ARG A 160 23.92 2.82 15.44
CA ARG A 160 24.97 1.81 15.64
C ARG A 160 25.91 2.17 16.80
N ARG A 161 26.20 3.46 17.02
CA ARG A 161 27.07 3.92 18.12
C ARG A 161 26.37 3.89 19.46
N SER A 162 25.06 4.09 19.49
CA SER A 162 24.27 4.06 20.73
C SER A 162 23.89 2.63 21.17
N GLY A 163 24.17 1.60 20.35
CA GLY A 163 23.75 0.23 20.62
C GLY A 163 22.24 0.03 20.56
N ARG A 164 21.49 1.02 20.08
CA ARG A 164 20.03 0.96 19.94
C ARG A 164 19.66 0.85 18.47
N SER A 165 18.65 0.06 18.21
CA SER A 165 18.04 -0.01 16.87
C SER A 165 17.41 1.34 16.53
N ALA A 166 17.70 1.87 15.35
CA ALA A 166 16.87 2.92 14.76
C ALA A 166 15.43 2.40 14.65
N PHE A 167 14.46 3.31 14.54
CA PHE A 167 13.10 2.89 14.20
C PHE A 167 13.16 2.14 12.87
N LEU A 168 12.73 0.89 12.88
CA LEU A 168 12.68 0.03 11.70
C LEU A 168 11.22 -0.19 11.33
N TRP A 169 10.91 0.10 10.07
CA TRP A 169 9.65 -0.35 9.50
C TRP A 169 9.73 -1.86 9.24
N PRO A 170 8.67 -2.63 9.54
CA PRO A 170 8.73 -4.10 9.45
C PRO A 170 8.92 -4.68 8.05
N THR A 171 8.83 -3.88 6.99
CA THR A 171 9.11 -4.31 5.62
C THR A 171 10.25 -3.51 4.99
N VAL A 172 10.79 -4.02 3.89
CA VAL A 172 11.78 -3.32 3.05
C VAL A 172 11.18 -2.83 1.75
N THR A 173 9.86 -2.66 1.72
CA THR A 173 9.13 -2.24 0.53
C THR A 173 8.28 -1.01 0.81
N ARG A 174 7.99 -0.28 -0.25
CA ARG A 174 7.00 0.79 -0.33
C ARG A 174 6.04 0.46 -1.45
N ILE A 175 4.80 0.92 -1.34
CA ILE A 175 3.75 0.66 -2.32
C ILE A 175 3.02 1.95 -2.69
N GLY A 176 2.16 1.86 -3.69
CA GLY A 176 1.26 2.94 -4.08
C GLY A 176 1.96 4.17 -4.61
N PHE A 177 1.48 5.34 -4.21
CA PHE A 177 1.98 6.63 -4.68
C PHE A 177 3.41 6.91 -4.23
N GLU A 178 3.80 6.48 -3.02
CA GLU A 178 5.18 6.58 -2.56
C GLU A 178 6.11 5.78 -3.46
N ALA A 179 5.76 4.52 -3.77
CA ALA A 179 6.55 3.68 -4.66
C ALA A 179 6.62 4.27 -6.09
N GLN A 180 5.52 4.84 -6.57
CA GLN A 180 5.52 5.52 -7.86
C GLN A 180 6.45 6.73 -7.88
N ALA A 181 6.39 7.59 -6.86
CA ALA A 181 7.28 8.74 -6.74
C ALA A 181 8.75 8.32 -6.64
N LEU A 182 9.05 7.30 -5.82
CA LEU A 182 10.40 6.76 -5.68
C LEU A 182 10.95 6.21 -7.00
N SER A 183 10.11 5.62 -7.84
CA SER A 183 10.54 5.09 -9.12
C SER A 183 11.14 6.12 -10.07
N TYR A 184 10.81 7.40 -9.89
CA TYR A 184 11.38 8.50 -10.67
C TYR A 184 12.83 8.80 -10.27
N PHE A 185 13.24 8.42 -9.06
CA PHE A 185 14.60 8.64 -8.55
C PHE A 185 15.54 7.46 -8.81
N SER A 186 15.04 6.36 -9.37
CA SER A 186 15.90 5.23 -9.76
C SER A 186 16.76 5.62 -10.95
N HIS A 187 17.91 6.23 -10.67
CA HIS A 187 18.92 6.58 -11.66
C HIS A 187 19.82 5.37 -11.91
N GLY A 188 20.18 5.17 -13.16
CA GLY A 188 21.22 4.24 -13.54
C GLY A 188 20.70 3.00 -14.24
N THR A 189 21.66 2.19 -14.60
CA THR A 189 21.59 1.05 -15.48
C THR A 189 20.67 -0.04 -14.98
N GLU A 190 20.25 0.01 -13.74
CA GLU A 190 19.79 -1.21 -13.15
C GLU A 190 18.29 -1.32 -13.00
N GLY A 191 17.55 -0.21 -12.95
CA GLY A 191 16.07 -0.19 -12.96
C GLY A 191 15.38 -1.34 -12.17
N ASN A 192 16.12 -1.94 -11.25
CA ASN A 192 15.76 -3.13 -10.51
C ASN A 192 15.41 -2.78 -9.06
N THR A 193 14.90 -1.58 -8.84
CA THR A 193 14.50 -1.13 -7.51
C THR A 193 13.05 -1.49 -7.17
N GLY A 194 12.25 -1.81 -8.18
CA GLY A 194 10.84 -2.15 -7.98
C GLY A 194 10.14 -2.65 -9.23
N LEU A 195 8.86 -2.92 -9.09
CA LEU A 195 8.01 -3.48 -10.14
C LEU A 195 6.62 -2.86 -10.09
N SER A 196 6.07 -2.48 -11.26
CA SER A 196 4.65 -2.17 -11.43
C SER A 196 3.87 -3.44 -11.71
N SER A 197 2.61 -3.48 -11.29
CA SER A 197 1.69 -4.57 -11.58
C SER A 197 2.22 -5.96 -11.16
N PRO A 198 2.58 -6.20 -9.89
CA PRO A 198 3.16 -7.47 -9.47
C PRO A 198 2.22 -8.67 -9.73
N LYS A 199 0.89 -8.44 -9.71
CA LYS A 199 -0.12 -9.46 -10.04
C LYS A 199 0.04 -10.00 -11.46
N ARG A 200 0.44 -9.19 -12.43
CA ARG A 200 0.66 -9.59 -13.83
C ARG A 200 1.77 -10.64 -13.98
N TYR A 201 2.70 -10.68 -13.04
CA TYR A 201 3.87 -11.55 -13.07
C TYR A 201 3.79 -12.73 -12.11
N LEU A 202 2.61 -13.10 -11.63
CA LEU A 202 2.43 -14.22 -10.70
C LEU A 202 3.00 -15.54 -11.24
N TRP A 203 2.91 -15.75 -12.55
CA TRP A 203 3.43 -16.93 -13.24
C TRP A 203 4.96 -16.97 -13.34
N ASP A 204 5.64 -15.83 -13.18
CA ASP A 204 7.09 -15.73 -13.26
C ASP A 204 7.70 -16.07 -11.90
N THR A 205 8.05 -17.33 -11.73
CA THR A 205 8.63 -17.90 -10.51
C THR A 205 10.13 -18.13 -10.60
N ASP A 206 10.75 -17.89 -11.78
CA ASP A 206 12.17 -18.09 -11.97
C ASP A 206 12.98 -16.95 -11.30
N PRO A 207 14.05 -17.30 -10.58
CA PRO A 207 14.96 -16.31 -10.03
C PRO A 207 15.53 -15.39 -11.10
N ARG A 208 15.75 -14.15 -10.76
CA ARG A 208 16.33 -13.18 -11.70
C ARG A 208 17.84 -13.35 -11.85
N HIS A 209 18.37 -12.96 -12.97
CA HIS A 209 19.81 -12.92 -13.19
C HIS A 209 20.50 -11.75 -12.47
N HIS A 210 19.75 -10.71 -12.10
CA HIS A 210 20.24 -9.51 -11.42
C HIS A 210 19.48 -9.26 -10.13
N ALA A 211 20.22 -8.96 -9.07
CA ALA A 211 19.63 -8.66 -7.78
C ALA A 211 18.72 -7.44 -7.82
N TRP A 212 17.67 -7.49 -7.01
CA TRP A 212 16.92 -6.29 -6.65
C TRP A 212 17.82 -5.36 -5.85
N ARG A 213 17.62 -4.05 -6.02
CA ARG A 213 18.39 -3.01 -5.35
C ARG A 213 17.48 -2.09 -4.55
N PHE A 214 18.04 -1.51 -3.51
CA PHE A 214 17.34 -0.46 -2.79
C PHE A 214 17.28 0.80 -3.64
N ASN A 215 16.10 1.43 -3.69
CA ASN A 215 15.91 2.74 -4.28
C ASN A 215 16.67 3.77 -3.43
N PRO A 216 17.48 4.65 -4.03
CA PRO A 216 18.27 5.63 -3.29
C PRO A 216 17.41 6.76 -2.66
N GLY A 217 16.15 6.90 -3.09
CA GLY A 217 15.26 7.98 -2.65
C GLY A 217 15.61 9.35 -3.23
N PRO A 218 14.82 10.38 -2.87
CA PRO A 218 15.00 11.74 -3.41
C PRO A 218 16.32 12.39 -2.99
N ASP A 219 16.83 12.06 -1.83
CA ASP A 219 18.02 12.71 -1.30
C ASP A 219 19.31 12.23 -1.95
N GLY A 220 19.26 11.17 -2.76
CA GLY A 220 20.40 10.67 -3.54
C GLY A 220 21.72 10.53 -2.76
N ALA A 221 21.67 10.91 -1.49
CA ALA A 221 22.82 11.11 -0.59
C ALA A 221 23.53 9.82 -0.21
N GLY A 222 23.13 8.73 -0.78
CA GLY A 222 23.68 7.43 -0.43
C GLY A 222 24.53 6.77 -1.48
N GLY A 223 24.97 7.43 -2.55
CA GLY A 223 25.76 6.70 -3.54
C GLY A 223 25.09 5.35 -3.86
N ASP A 224 25.60 4.63 -4.71
CA ASP A 224 25.26 3.26 -5.10
C ASP A 224 24.04 2.61 -4.41
N SER A 225 22.96 2.43 -5.13
CA SER A 225 21.83 1.60 -4.74
C SER A 225 22.33 0.16 -4.59
N GLY A 226 22.83 -0.20 -3.40
CA GLY A 226 23.34 -1.54 -3.12
C GLY A 226 22.26 -2.60 -3.32
N PRO A 227 22.65 -3.86 -3.55
CA PRO A 227 21.69 -4.94 -3.67
C PRO A 227 20.86 -5.10 -2.38
N VAL A 228 19.63 -5.56 -2.52
CA VAL A 228 18.79 -5.94 -1.39
C VAL A 228 19.35 -7.23 -0.78
N THR A 229 20.09 -7.11 0.29
CA THR A 229 20.75 -8.24 0.95
C THR A 229 20.26 -8.49 2.36
N THR A 230 19.60 -7.49 2.96
CA THR A 230 19.17 -7.54 4.35
C THR A 230 17.82 -6.86 4.53
N GLY A 231 17.06 -7.32 5.49
CA GLY A 231 15.79 -6.74 5.92
C GLY A 231 14.75 -7.80 6.26
N PRO A 232 13.66 -7.39 6.90
CA PRO A 232 12.53 -8.26 7.14
C PRO A 232 12.03 -8.89 5.85
N PHE A 233 11.65 -10.15 5.88
CA PHE A 233 11.26 -11.03 4.79
C PHE A 233 12.40 -11.53 3.88
N VAL A 234 13.45 -10.72 3.59
CA VAL A 234 14.54 -11.08 2.68
C VAL A 234 15.22 -12.38 3.11
N GLY A 235 15.46 -12.56 4.41
CA GLY A 235 16.06 -13.76 4.97
C GLY A 235 15.08 -14.91 5.26
N GLN A 236 13.81 -14.78 4.89
CA GLN A 236 12.77 -15.77 5.16
C GLN A 236 12.10 -16.33 3.90
N LEU A 237 12.45 -15.76 2.74
CA LEU A 237 11.91 -16.15 1.44
C LEU A 237 13.01 -16.76 0.55
N ARG A 238 12.62 -17.79 -0.17
CA ARG A 238 13.38 -18.27 -1.32
C ARG A 238 13.22 -17.30 -2.49
N GLU A 239 14.09 -17.42 -3.46
CA GLU A 239 14.10 -16.58 -4.65
C GLU A 239 12.83 -16.70 -5.50
N ASP A 240 12.18 -17.87 -5.47
CA ASP A 240 10.87 -18.11 -6.11
C ASP A 240 9.69 -17.49 -5.34
N GLY A 241 9.94 -16.95 -4.14
CA GLY A 241 8.95 -16.32 -3.27
C GLY A 241 8.18 -17.26 -2.35
N GLU A 242 8.63 -18.51 -2.20
CA GLU A 242 8.15 -19.42 -1.16
C GLU A 242 8.93 -19.19 0.14
N GLU A 243 8.34 -19.58 1.28
CA GLU A 243 9.05 -19.53 2.55
C GLU A 243 10.20 -20.54 2.58
N LEU A 244 11.27 -20.14 3.26
CA LEU A 244 12.38 -21.05 3.57
C LEU A 244 11.89 -22.18 4.48
N THR A 245 12.31 -23.39 4.16
CA THR A 245 12.07 -24.53 5.05
C THR A 245 13.09 -24.52 6.20
N PRO A 246 12.74 -25.11 7.37
CA PRO A 246 13.66 -25.18 8.50
C PRO A 246 15.00 -25.83 8.10
N GLY A 247 16.10 -25.11 8.33
CA GLY A 247 17.46 -25.58 7.97
C GLY A 247 17.95 -25.16 6.57
N GLU A 248 17.10 -24.57 5.75
CA GLU A 248 17.49 -24.00 4.46
C GLU A 248 18.22 -22.66 4.69
N PRO A 249 19.41 -22.45 4.09
CA PRO A 249 20.11 -21.19 4.25
C PRO A 249 19.41 -20.06 3.49
N PRO A 250 19.34 -18.84 4.05
CA PRO A 250 18.80 -17.69 3.35
C PRO A 250 19.67 -17.34 2.15
N ALA A 251 19.04 -16.81 1.10
CA ALA A 251 19.74 -16.31 -0.08
C ALA A 251 20.72 -15.19 0.31
N VAL A 252 21.96 -15.29 -0.18
CA VAL A 252 23.00 -14.27 0.06
C VAL A 252 22.68 -12.97 -0.69
N THR A 253 21.98 -13.09 -1.82
CA THR A 253 21.60 -11.98 -2.70
C THR A 253 20.14 -12.14 -3.08
N ALA A 254 19.37 -11.05 -3.03
CA ALA A 254 17.94 -11.08 -3.34
C ALA A 254 17.72 -11.14 -4.85
N LEU A 255 17.71 -12.36 -5.40
CA LEU A 255 17.38 -12.65 -6.81
C LEU A 255 15.89 -12.99 -6.98
N PHE A 256 15.04 -12.46 -6.14
CA PHE A 256 13.61 -12.76 -6.15
C PHE A 256 12.99 -12.69 -7.55
N SER A 257 12.19 -13.68 -7.89
CA SER A 257 11.37 -13.68 -9.10
C SER A 257 10.39 -12.49 -9.09
N ARG A 258 9.88 -12.10 -10.26
CA ARG A 258 8.86 -11.03 -10.32
C ARG A 258 7.59 -11.45 -9.60
N GLY A 259 7.21 -12.73 -9.67
CA GLY A 259 6.06 -13.26 -8.94
C GLY A 259 6.22 -13.22 -7.42
N ALA A 260 7.45 -13.29 -6.90
CA ALA A 260 7.72 -13.17 -5.47
C ALA A 260 7.36 -11.77 -4.92
N LEU A 261 7.45 -10.72 -5.75
CA LEU A 261 7.16 -9.36 -5.32
C LEU A 261 5.70 -9.15 -4.92
N MET A 262 4.81 -10.06 -5.34
CA MET A 262 3.43 -10.06 -4.87
C MET A 262 3.32 -10.28 -3.35
N SER A 263 4.16 -11.16 -2.78
CA SER A 263 4.21 -11.34 -1.32
C SER A 263 4.67 -10.09 -0.59
N PHE A 264 5.67 -9.38 -1.13
CA PHE A 264 6.13 -8.10 -0.57
C PHE A 264 5.05 -7.02 -0.67
N PHE A 265 4.34 -6.94 -1.79
CA PHE A 265 3.26 -5.98 -1.99
C PHE A 265 2.12 -6.20 -0.97
N VAL A 266 1.63 -7.44 -0.86
CA VAL A 266 0.54 -7.78 0.07
C VAL A 266 0.98 -7.58 1.52
N ALA A 267 2.22 -7.92 1.87
CA ALA A 267 2.75 -7.71 3.20
C ALA A 267 2.74 -6.23 3.62
N GLU A 268 3.14 -5.34 2.71
CA GLU A 268 3.10 -3.90 2.97
C GLU A 268 1.66 -3.39 3.12
N VAL A 269 0.72 -3.86 2.27
CA VAL A 269 -0.71 -3.52 2.40
C VAL A 269 -1.25 -3.94 3.77
N LEU A 270 -0.96 -5.17 4.20
CA LEU A 270 -1.39 -5.71 5.49
C LEU A 270 -0.83 -4.90 6.66
N LEU A 271 0.43 -4.49 6.56
CA LEU A 271 1.08 -3.69 7.58
C LEU A 271 0.48 -2.29 7.68
N GLN A 272 0.22 -1.62 6.55
CA GLN A 272 -0.44 -0.32 6.51
C GLN A 272 -1.86 -0.42 7.12
N ALA A 273 -2.62 -1.46 6.75
CA ALA A 273 -3.94 -1.73 7.31
C ALA A 273 -3.88 -1.95 8.84
N PHE A 274 -2.94 -2.78 9.30
CA PHE A 274 -2.76 -3.07 10.73
C PHE A 274 -2.42 -1.81 11.53
N VAL A 275 -1.54 -0.97 11.00
CA VAL A 275 -1.18 0.31 11.63
C VAL A 275 -2.37 1.28 11.63
N GLN A 276 -3.12 1.37 10.53
CA GLN A 276 -4.29 2.24 10.44
C GLN A 276 -5.35 1.89 11.47
N ILE A 277 -5.77 0.60 11.55
CA ILE A 277 -6.85 0.18 12.47
C ILE A 277 -6.47 0.34 13.94
N ASN A 278 -5.18 0.27 14.27
CA ASN A 278 -4.69 0.41 15.63
C ASN A 278 -4.14 1.80 15.95
N SER A 279 -4.15 2.73 14.98
CA SER A 279 -3.71 4.10 15.26
C SER A 279 -4.64 4.78 16.27
N PRO A 280 -4.08 5.52 17.26
CA PRO A 280 -4.90 6.17 18.29
C PRO A 280 -5.96 7.10 17.72
N GLY A 281 -5.65 7.88 16.67
CA GLY A 281 -6.60 8.79 16.04
C GLY A 281 -7.81 8.06 15.48
N ARG A 282 -7.60 6.96 14.77
CA ARG A 282 -8.70 6.16 14.21
C ARG A 282 -9.52 5.45 15.28
N ARG A 283 -8.86 4.92 16.30
CA ARG A 283 -9.58 4.27 17.42
C ARG A 283 -10.45 5.26 18.19
N TYR A 284 -9.96 6.47 18.38
CA TYR A 284 -10.72 7.52 19.11
C TYR A 284 -11.99 7.94 18.37
N GLU A 285 -12.00 7.94 17.04
CA GLU A 285 -13.14 8.28 16.20
C GLU A 285 -14.23 7.19 16.17
N ARG A 286 -13.97 6.02 16.75
CA ARG A 286 -14.80 4.82 16.63
C ARG A 286 -15.35 4.34 17.98
N ALA A 287 -16.41 3.54 17.92
CA ALA A 287 -16.90 2.83 19.09
C ALA A 287 -15.80 1.92 19.68
N TYR A 288 -15.83 1.73 20.98
CA TYR A 288 -14.84 0.92 21.70
C TYR A 288 -13.40 1.38 21.46
N SER A 289 -13.15 2.68 21.62
CA SER A 289 -11.83 3.30 21.37
C SER A 289 -10.69 2.65 22.16
N ASP A 290 -10.97 2.09 23.34
CA ASP A 290 -10.00 1.43 24.20
C ASP A 290 -9.69 -0.02 23.78
N ALA A 291 -10.54 -0.64 22.95
CA ALA A 291 -10.31 -2.01 22.51
C ALA A 291 -9.31 -2.05 21.33
N PRO A 292 -8.33 -2.95 21.33
CA PRO A 292 -7.46 -3.17 20.19
C PRO A 292 -8.28 -3.68 19.00
N ARG A 293 -7.83 -3.39 17.79
CA ARG A 293 -8.39 -3.92 16.55
C ARG A 293 -7.56 -5.11 16.08
N ARG A 294 -8.25 -6.16 15.68
CA ARG A 294 -7.65 -7.37 15.13
C ARG A 294 -8.09 -7.55 13.68
N LEU A 295 -7.15 -7.67 12.76
CA LEU A 295 -7.48 -8.11 11.41
C LEU A 295 -7.94 -9.58 11.49
N ARG A 296 -9.23 -9.82 11.24
CA ARG A 296 -9.83 -11.16 11.29
C ARG A 296 -9.73 -11.87 9.96
N ARG A 297 -10.04 -11.19 8.88
CA ARG A 297 -10.02 -11.73 7.51
C ARG A 297 -9.35 -10.77 6.56
N ALA A 298 -8.64 -11.34 5.58
CA ALA A 298 -8.17 -10.64 4.40
C ALA A 298 -8.93 -11.19 3.18
N ILE A 299 -9.91 -10.44 2.70
CA ILE A 299 -10.80 -10.80 1.59
C ILE A 299 -10.23 -10.17 0.33
N LEU A 300 -9.79 -10.99 -0.63
CA LEU A 300 -9.21 -10.51 -1.87
C LEU A 300 -10.05 -10.99 -3.06
N THR A 301 -10.33 -10.06 -3.96
CA THR A 301 -10.97 -10.39 -5.24
C THR A 301 -9.99 -11.01 -6.22
N LEU A 302 -10.51 -11.81 -7.11
CA LEU A 302 -9.73 -12.47 -8.17
C LEU A 302 -10.31 -12.10 -9.54
N PRO A 303 -9.46 -11.92 -10.57
CA PRO A 303 -9.95 -11.77 -11.92
C PRO A 303 -10.81 -12.97 -12.32
N THR A 304 -11.90 -12.66 -12.99
CA THR A 304 -12.88 -13.66 -13.43
C THR A 304 -12.24 -14.78 -14.23
N ALA A 305 -11.36 -14.44 -15.16
CA ALA A 305 -10.69 -15.39 -16.07
C ALA A 305 -9.34 -15.92 -15.56
N MET A 306 -8.95 -15.65 -14.30
CA MET A 306 -7.66 -16.09 -13.78
C MET A 306 -7.56 -17.63 -13.79
N PRO A 307 -6.51 -18.20 -14.44
CA PRO A 307 -6.27 -19.64 -14.48
C PRO A 307 -6.10 -20.25 -13.08
N LEU A 308 -6.51 -21.51 -12.90
CA LEU A 308 -6.42 -22.20 -11.61
C LEU A 308 -4.98 -22.22 -11.05
N VAL A 309 -3.98 -22.36 -11.92
CA VAL A 309 -2.57 -22.35 -11.52
C VAL A 309 -2.21 -20.99 -10.89
N GLU A 310 -2.59 -19.90 -11.54
CA GLU A 310 -2.34 -18.55 -11.04
C GLU A 310 -3.11 -18.25 -9.76
N ARG A 311 -4.36 -18.72 -9.63
CA ARG A 311 -5.13 -18.63 -8.37
C ARG A 311 -4.41 -19.30 -7.21
N LYS A 312 -3.83 -20.48 -7.43
CA LYS A 312 -3.05 -21.19 -6.42
C LYS A 312 -1.76 -20.45 -6.07
N LEU A 313 -1.09 -19.87 -7.06
CA LEU A 313 0.10 -19.04 -6.85
C LEU A 313 -0.27 -17.79 -6.04
N PHE A 314 -1.34 -17.09 -6.43
CA PHE A 314 -1.81 -15.90 -5.72
C PHE A 314 -2.15 -16.22 -4.26
N ALA A 315 -2.92 -17.29 -4.02
CA ALA A 315 -3.26 -17.74 -2.67
C ALA A 315 -1.99 -18.04 -1.83
N ARG A 316 -0.99 -18.69 -2.41
CA ARG A 316 0.29 -18.93 -1.73
C ARG A 316 1.01 -17.63 -1.39
N ARG A 317 1.08 -16.66 -2.32
CA ARG A 317 1.69 -15.34 -2.07
C ARG A 317 1.00 -14.59 -0.94
N VAL A 318 -0.34 -14.60 -0.91
CA VAL A 318 -1.13 -13.99 0.16
C VAL A 318 -0.86 -14.65 1.50
N ASN A 319 -0.92 -15.99 1.56
CA ASN A 319 -0.64 -16.73 2.79
C ASN A 319 0.78 -16.48 3.31
N THR A 320 1.76 -16.50 2.42
CA THR A 320 3.16 -16.18 2.77
C THR A 320 3.28 -14.75 3.32
N ALA A 321 2.65 -13.77 2.66
CA ALA A 321 2.64 -12.40 3.12
C ALA A 321 2.03 -12.25 4.52
N ILE A 322 0.91 -12.91 4.78
CA ILE A 322 0.25 -12.90 6.09
C ILE A 322 1.19 -13.44 7.17
N ARG A 323 1.72 -14.66 7.01
CA ARG A 323 2.60 -15.27 8.01
C ARG A 323 3.85 -14.44 8.28
N LEU A 324 4.51 -13.96 7.22
CA LEU A 324 5.72 -13.16 7.36
C LEU A 324 5.46 -11.81 8.04
N THR A 325 4.32 -11.18 7.74
CA THR A 325 3.93 -9.90 8.36
C THR A 325 3.71 -10.10 9.86
N TRP A 326 2.93 -11.12 10.26
CA TRP A 326 2.66 -11.40 11.68
C TRP A 326 3.94 -11.76 12.44
N ARG A 327 4.78 -12.57 11.85
CA ARG A 327 6.10 -12.89 12.43
C ARG A 327 7.00 -11.66 12.58
N ALA A 328 7.00 -10.75 11.61
CA ALA A 328 7.76 -9.51 11.68
C ALA A 328 7.24 -8.53 12.73
N LEU A 329 5.93 -8.57 13.01
CA LEU A 329 5.29 -7.81 14.09
C LEU A 329 5.47 -8.46 15.47
N GLY A 330 6.05 -9.66 15.55
CA GLY A 330 6.18 -10.41 16.81
C GLY A 330 4.85 -10.94 17.35
N LEU A 331 3.85 -11.10 16.46
CA LEU A 331 2.52 -11.62 16.80
C LEU A 331 2.45 -13.13 16.52
N GLU A 332 1.59 -13.81 17.27
CA GLU A 332 1.36 -15.26 17.09
C GLU A 332 0.60 -15.53 15.77
N GLU A 333 0.93 -16.64 15.12
CA GLU A 333 0.34 -17.00 13.83
C GLU A 333 -1.18 -17.28 13.91
N ASP A 334 -1.69 -17.68 15.07
CA ASP A 334 -3.12 -17.90 15.32
C ASP A 334 -3.93 -16.59 15.38
N GLN A 335 -3.25 -15.45 15.52
CA GLN A 335 -3.85 -14.13 15.47
C GLN A 335 -3.86 -13.53 14.06
N ALA A 336 -3.29 -14.23 13.09
CA ALA A 336 -3.21 -13.76 11.71
C ALA A 336 -4.58 -13.79 11.03
N PRO A 337 -4.86 -12.87 10.09
CA PRO A 337 -6.13 -12.86 9.38
C PRO A 337 -6.28 -14.09 8.49
N GLU A 338 -7.51 -14.62 8.45
CA GLU A 338 -7.86 -15.68 7.54
C GLU A 338 -7.96 -15.14 6.10
N PRO A 339 -7.22 -15.71 5.13
CA PRO A 339 -7.32 -15.30 3.74
C PRO A 339 -8.60 -15.86 3.11
N PHE A 340 -9.37 -15.00 2.46
CA PHE A 340 -10.59 -15.34 1.75
C PHE A 340 -10.49 -14.92 0.27
N LEU A 341 -10.44 -15.91 -0.63
CA LEU A 341 -10.13 -15.74 -2.06
C LEU A 341 -11.22 -16.37 -2.95
N GLN A 342 -12.48 -16.21 -2.58
CA GLN A 342 -13.61 -16.88 -3.25
C GLN A 342 -14.39 -15.94 -4.19
N TRP A 343 -14.25 -14.64 -4.05
CA TRP A 343 -14.98 -13.65 -4.83
C TRP A 343 -14.21 -13.25 -6.09
N ASP A 344 -14.89 -13.17 -7.20
CA ASP A 344 -14.36 -12.54 -8.41
C ASP A 344 -14.76 -11.06 -8.50
N GLU A 345 -13.93 -10.28 -9.20
CA GLU A 345 -14.08 -8.83 -9.33
C GLU A 345 -15.43 -8.44 -9.97
N ALA A 346 -15.83 -9.13 -11.02
CA ALA A 346 -17.05 -8.82 -11.75
C ALA A 346 -18.32 -9.17 -10.95
N THR A 347 -18.34 -10.26 -10.20
CA THR A 347 -19.45 -10.60 -9.29
C THR A 347 -19.54 -9.59 -8.14
N GLY A 348 -18.40 -9.17 -7.59
CA GLY A 348 -18.36 -8.15 -6.55
C GLY A 348 -19.05 -6.85 -7.00
N THR A 349 -18.78 -6.38 -8.20
CA THR A 349 -19.41 -5.18 -8.79
C THR A 349 -20.92 -5.33 -8.88
N GLN A 350 -21.44 -6.47 -9.34
CA GLN A 350 -22.87 -6.73 -9.44
C GLN A 350 -23.56 -6.75 -8.07
N ILE A 351 -22.93 -7.33 -7.06
CA ILE A 351 -23.49 -7.38 -5.70
C ILE A 351 -23.57 -5.99 -5.10
N VAL A 352 -22.53 -5.16 -5.26
CA VAL A 352 -22.55 -3.76 -4.80
C VAL A 352 -23.66 -2.97 -5.47
N PHE A 353 -23.84 -3.13 -6.77
CA PHE A 353 -24.94 -2.52 -7.50
C PHE A 353 -26.31 -2.94 -6.94
N LEU A 354 -26.55 -4.24 -6.81
CA LEU A 354 -27.80 -4.78 -6.27
C LEU A 354 -28.08 -4.28 -4.85
N TYR A 355 -27.07 -4.29 -4.00
CA TYR A 355 -27.18 -3.81 -2.62
C TYR A 355 -27.59 -2.33 -2.59
N ASN A 356 -26.91 -1.49 -3.36
CA ASN A 356 -27.20 -0.06 -3.41
C ASN A 356 -28.61 0.22 -3.95
N GLU A 357 -29.01 -0.44 -5.04
CA GLU A 357 -30.35 -0.28 -5.60
C GLU A 357 -31.43 -0.69 -4.59
N ILE A 358 -31.33 -1.89 -4.03
CA ILE A 358 -32.32 -2.40 -3.08
C ILE A 358 -32.37 -1.52 -1.82
N LYS A 359 -31.20 -1.21 -1.23
CA LYS A 359 -31.16 -0.47 0.05
C LYS A 359 -31.57 0.98 -0.10
N HIS A 360 -31.07 1.69 -1.11
CA HIS A 360 -31.26 3.14 -1.21
C HIS A 360 -32.48 3.52 -2.07
N ASN A 361 -32.68 2.86 -3.20
CA ASN A 361 -33.77 3.22 -4.11
C ASN A 361 -35.10 2.52 -3.80
N PHE A 362 -35.00 1.32 -3.19
CA PHE A 362 -36.17 0.51 -2.81
C PHE A 362 -36.35 0.32 -1.30
N GLN A 363 -35.64 1.09 -0.47
CA GLN A 363 -35.77 1.11 1.01
C GLN A 363 -35.63 -0.30 1.65
N GLY A 364 -34.83 -1.18 1.04
CA GLY A 364 -34.61 -2.55 1.49
C GLY A 364 -35.65 -3.56 0.97
N ASP A 365 -36.68 -3.14 0.23
CA ASP A 365 -37.67 -4.04 -0.36
C ASP A 365 -37.16 -4.73 -1.64
N ALA A 366 -36.49 -5.86 -1.45
CA ALA A 366 -36.01 -6.67 -2.55
C ALA A 366 -37.14 -7.21 -3.43
N ALA A 367 -38.32 -7.51 -2.87
CA ALA A 367 -39.44 -8.04 -3.64
C ALA A 367 -39.95 -7.01 -4.63
N LEU A 368 -40.13 -5.77 -4.20
CA LEU A 368 -40.52 -4.66 -5.06
C LEU A 368 -39.46 -4.40 -6.15
N PHE A 369 -38.17 -4.44 -5.81
CA PHE A 369 -37.10 -4.30 -6.77
C PHE A 369 -37.15 -5.35 -7.88
N PHE A 370 -37.31 -6.64 -7.52
CA PHE A 370 -37.43 -7.71 -8.50
C PHE A 370 -38.74 -7.66 -9.32
N GLN A 371 -39.84 -7.15 -8.75
CA GLN A 371 -41.07 -6.90 -9.50
C GLN A 371 -40.90 -5.80 -10.55
N VAL A 372 -40.17 -4.75 -10.26
CA VAL A 372 -39.98 -3.61 -11.15
C VAL A 372 -38.99 -3.94 -12.27
N PHE A 373 -37.83 -4.49 -11.93
CA PHE A 373 -36.75 -4.71 -12.90
C PHE A 373 -36.63 -6.15 -13.39
N GLY A 374 -37.17 -7.10 -12.64
CA GLY A 374 -37.12 -8.50 -13.02
C GLY A 374 -38.09 -8.86 -14.14
N ARG A 375 -37.82 -9.97 -14.79
CA ARG A 375 -38.68 -10.58 -15.80
C ARG A 375 -38.80 -12.07 -15.59
N ALA A 376 -40.00 -12.65 -15.81
CA ALA A 376 -40.13 -14.11 -15.83
C ALA A 376 -39.35 -14.69 -17.03
N ARG A 377 -38.68 -15.81 -16.79
CA ARG A 377 -37.87 -16.54 -17.78
C ARG A 377 -38.17 -18.03 -17.71
N GLU A 378 -38.40 -18.69 -18.83
CA GLU A 378 -38.73 -20.13 -18.88
C GLU A 378 -37.75 -21.00 -18.05
N SER A 379 -36.47 -20.70 -18.10
CA SER A 379 -35.44 -21.44 -17.38
C SER A 379 -35.47 -21.26 -15.86
N TYR A 380 -36.21 -20.27 -15.35
CA TYR A 380 -36.20 -19.86 -13.94
C TYR A 380 -37.60 -19.83 -13.29
N GLY A 381 -38.63 -20.28 -14.03
CA GLY A 381 -40.02 -20.29 -13.58
C GLY A 381 -40.76 -18.98 -13.75
N GLU A 382 -41.96 -18.86 -13.13
CA GLU A 382 -42.83 -17.70 -13.26
C GLU A 382 -42.39 -16.48 -12.44
N ALA A 383 -41.54 -16.69 -11.41
CA ALA A 383 -41.07 -15.61 -10.56
C ALA A 383 -40.12 -14.67 -11.35
N PRO A 384 -40.24 -13.35 -11.15
CA PRO A 384 -39.36 -12.41 -11.79
C PRO A 384 -37.92 -12.61 -11.37
N CYS A 385 -37.02 -12.74 -12.33
CA CYS A 385 -35.58 -12.79 -12.12
C CYS A 385 -34.88 -11.65 -12.83
N LEU A 386 -33.78 -11.20 -12.28
CA LEU A 386 -32.96 -10.11 -12.87
C LEU A 386 -31.71 -10.69 -13.52
N ARG A 387 -31.46 -10.38 -14.78
CA ARG A 387 -30.24 -10.73 -15.49
C ARG A 387 -29.37 -9.50 -15.62
N LEU A 388 -28.17 -9.54 -15.03
CA LEU A 388 -27.18 -8.49 -15.12
C LEU A 388 -26.00 -8.95 -15.97
N ALA A 389 -25.52 -8.05 -16.80
CA ALA A 389 -24.24 -8.17 -17.48
C ALA A 389 -23.32 -7.08 -16.95
N SER A 390 -22.12 -7.44 -16.51
CA SER A 390 -21.07 -6.49 -16.16
C SER A 390 -19.86 -6.69 -17.04
N ILE A 391 -19.26 -5.58 -17.43
CA ILE A 391 -18.00 -5.51 -18.16
C ILE A 391 -17.05 -4.74 -17.25
N ASP A 392 -16.02 -5.44 -16.77
CA ASP A 392 -14.97 -4.83 -15.97
C ASP A 392 -13.73 -4.64 -16.85
N ILE A 393 -13.38 -3.38 -17.12
CA ILE A 393 -12.21 -3.01 -17.93
C ILE A 393 -11.09 -2.61 -16.98
N GLY A 394 -10.26 -3.59 -16.65
CA GLY A 394 -9.09 -3.36 -15.82
C GLY A 394 -7.91 -2.74 -16.59
N GLY A 395 -6.72 -2.72 -15.97
CA GLY A 395 -5.49 -2.29 -16.62
C GLY A 395 -4.97 -3.30 -17.66
N GLY A 396 -5.08 -4.60 -17.38
CA GLY A 396 -4.51 -5.66 -18.20
C GLY A 396 -5.49 -6.69 -18.75
N THR A 397 -6.71 -6.74 -18.20
CA THR A 397 -7.78 -7.67 -18.61
C THR A 397 -9.14 -6.96 -18.64
N THR A 398 -10.02 -7.42 -19.50
CA THR A 398 -11.43 -7.05 -19.50
C THR A 398 -12.23 -8.30 -19.20
N ASP A 399 -13.02 -8.27 -18.14
CA ASP A 399 -13.83 -9.40 -17.69
C ASP A 399 -15.32 -9.11 -18.00
N LEU A 400 -15.98 -10.06 -18.65
CA LEU A 400 -17.43 -10.05 -18.94
C LEU A 400 -18.09 -11.16 -18.16
N ILE A 401 -19.09 -10.82 -17.35
CA ILE A 401 -19.93 -11.79 -16.64
C ILE A 401 -21.40 -11.48 -16.86
N ILE A 402 -22.19 -12.53 -17.06
CA ILE A 402 -23.65 -12.46 -17.09
C ILE A 402 -24.20 -13.38 -16.00
N THR A 403 -24.94 -12.80 -15.06
CA THR A 403 -25.51 -13.51 -13.92
C THR A 403 -27.02 -13.28 -13.87
N THR A 404 -27.79 -14.32 -13.65
CA THR A 404 -29.22 -14.23 -13.35
C THR A 404 -29.42 -14.34 -11.86
N TYR A 405 -30.11 -13.39 -11.28
CA TYR A 405 -30.44 -13.31 -9.86
C TYR A 405 -31.90 -13.63 -9.63
N GLN A 406 -32.18 -14.48 -8.64
CA GLN A 406 -33.51 -14.84 -8.18
C GLN A 406 -33.68 -14.43 -6.71
N LEU A 407 -34.89 -14.03 -6.35
CA LEU A 407 -35.23 -13.80 -4.95
C LEU A 407 -35.77 -15.08 -4.33
N GLU A 408 -35.09 -15.61 -3.32
CA GLU A 408 -35.45 -16.83 -2.60
C GLU A 408 -35.97 -16.45 -1.20
N GLY A 409 -37.14 -16.95 -0.81
CA GLY A 409 -37.73 -16.66 0.49
C GLY A 409 -38.05 -15.19 0.79
N GLY A 410 -38.06 -14.33 -0.21
CA GLY A 410 -38.38 -12.90 -0.09
C GLY A 410 -37.21 -12.00 0.39
N THR A 411 -36.09 -12.57 0.82
CA THR A 411 -34.96 -11.82 1.39
C THR A 411 -33.59 -12.24 0.84
N ALA A 412 -33.43 -13.47 0.39
CA ALA A 412 -32.15 -13.97 -0.11
C ALA A 412 -32.05 -13.83 -1.62
N VAL A 413 -30.99 -13.20 -2.10
CA VAL A 413 -30.70 -13.05 -3.52
C VAL A 413 -29.75 -14.16 -3.97
N LYS A 414 -30.22 -15.05 -4.84
CA LYS A 414 -29.48 -16.21 -5.34
C LYS A 414 -28.92 -15.94 -6.73
N PRO A 415 -27.59 -15.93 -6.91
CA PRO A 415 -26.97 -15.79 -8.22
C PRO A 415 -26.89 -17.13 -8.95
N THR A 416 -27.11 -17.08 -10.27
CA THR A 416 -26.79 -18.17 -11.20
C THR A 416 -25.97 -17.58 -12.33
N GLN A 417 -24.71 -17.99 -12.43
CA GLN A 417 -23.79 -17.53 -13.46
C GLN A 417 -24.14 -18.17 -14.79
N GLU A 418 -24.43 -17.35 -15.80
CA GLU A 418 -24.83 -17.78 -17.15
C GLU A 418 -23.65 -17.81 -18.11
N PHE A 419 -22.83 -16.78 -18.03
CA PHE A 419 -21.70 -16.57 -18.92
C PHE A 419 -20.56 -15.91 -18.18
N ARG A 420 -19.34 -16.27 -18.59
CA ARG A 420 -18.11 -15.73 -18.04
C ARG A 420 -17.00 -15.83 -19.06
N GLU A 421 -16.39 -14.70 -19.40
CA GLU A 421 -15.27 -14.63 -20.35
C GLU A 421 -14.32 -13.52 -19.94
N GLY A 422 -13.03 -13.70 -20.19
CA GLY A 422 -12.00 -12.69 -19.94
C GLY A 422 -11.18 -12.45 -21.21
N PHE A 423 -10.87 -11.19 -21.46
CA PHE A 423 -10.12 -10.74 -22.63
C PHE A 423 -8.83 -10.07 -22.20
N ASN A 424 -7.74 -10.31 -22.94
CA ASN A 424 -6.43 -9.70 -22.71
C ASN A 424 -6.30 -8.33 -23.43
N ILE A 425 -7.39 -7.60 -23.60
CA ILE A 425 -7.44 -6.24 -24.14
C ILE A 425 -8.06 -5.36 -23.07
N ALA A 426 -7.34 -4.31 -22.67
CA ALA A 426 -7.74 -3.51 -21.52
C ALA A 426 -7.17 -2.08 -21.55
N GLY A 427 -7.21 -1.39 -20.43
CA GLY A 427 -6.76 0.01 -20.31
C GLY A 427 -5.32 0.25 -20.75
N ASP A 428 -4.41 -0.71 -20.53
CA ASP A 428 -3.02 -0.58 -20.99
C ASP A 428 -2.92 -0.51 -22.53
N ASP A 429 -3.78 -1.24 -23.25
CA ASP A 429 -3.82 -1.19 -24.73
C ASP A 429 -4.35 0.17 -25.22
N VAL A 430 -5.33 0.74 -24.50
CA VAL A 430 -5.82 2.10 -24.76
C VAL A 430 -4.70 3.11 -24.56
N LEU A 431 -3.95 3.01 -23.45
CA LEU A 431 -2.81 3.90 -23.18
C LEU A 431 -1.70 3.74 -24.22
N CYS A 432 -1.36 2.51 -24.61
CA CYS A 432 -0.41 2.26 -25.70
C CYS A 432 -0.89 2.93 -27.00
N GLY A 433 -2.17 2.76 -27.37
CA GLY A 433 -2.75 3.39 -28.55
C GLY A 433 -2.72 4.91 -28.50
N LEU A 434 -2.97 5.52 -27.34
CA LEU A 434 -2.86 6.96 -27.14
C LEU A 434 -1.42 7.45 -27.29
N ILE A 435 -0.46 6.72 -26.70
CA ILE A 435 0.96 7.05 -26.85
C ILE A 435 1.38 7.00 -28.32
N GLU A 436 1.08 5.91 -29.00
CA GLU A 436 1.47 5.70 -30.38
C GLU A 436 0.85 6.71 -31.36
N ARG A 437 -0.43 7.05 -31.15
CA ARG A 437 -1.18 7.90 -32.09
C ARG A 437 -1.07 9.40 -31.80
N ASN A 438 -0.83 9.78 -30.54
CA ASN A 438 -0.86 11.20 -30.15
C ASN A 438 0.49 11.69 -29.61
N VAL A 439 1.12 10.93 -28.69
CA VAL A 439 2.34 11.36 -28.01
C VAL A 439 3.56 11.24 -28.93
N LEU A 440 3.75 10.10 -29.57
CA LEU A 440 4.93 9.86 -30.41
C LEU A 440 4.97 10.75 -31.66
N PRO A 441 3.89 10.98 -32.41
CA PRO A 441 3.91 11.90 -33.53
C PRO A 441 4.25 13.34 -33.14
N ALA A 442 3.65 13.83 -32.02
CA ALA A 442 3.93 15.16 -31.51
C ALA A 442 5.42 15.30 -31.07
N LEU A 443 5.95 14.26 -30.43
CA LEU A 443 7.37 14.21 -30.05
C LEU A 443 8.27 14.22 -31.30
N LEU A 444 7.95 13.40 -32.32
CA LEU A 444 8.71 13.38 -33.56
C LEU A 444 8.75 14.75 -34.23
N GLU A 445 7.62 15.42 -34.27
CA GLU A 445 7.52 16.77 -34.83
C GLU A 445 8.36 17.78 -34.05
N ALA A 446 8.30 17.72 -32.71
CA ALA A 446 9.16 18.55 -31.84
C ALA A 446 10.66 18.29 -32.08
N ILE A 447 11.07 17.03 -32.23
CA ILE A 447 12.45 16.66 -32.53
C ILE A 447 12.87 17.22 -33.92
N ARG A 448 12.00 17.13 -34.94
CA ARG A 448 12.26 17.73 -36.26
C ARG A 448 12.48 19.23 -36.17
N HIS A 449 11.61 19.95 -35.44
CA HIS A 449 11.74 21.40 -35.23
C HIS A 449 12.99 21.81 -34.44
N SER A 450 13.52 20.91 -33.59
CA SER A 450 14.78 21.18 -32.86
C SER A 450 16.03 21.13 -33.75
N GLY A 451 15.92 20.73 -35.03
CA GLY A 451 17.04 20.60 -35.95
C GLY A 451 17.92 19.36 -35.73
N ALA A 452 17.41 18.36 -34.99
CA ALA A 452 18.12 17.11 -34.78
C ALA A 452 18.33 16.36 -36.10
N ALA A 453 19.52 15.82 -36.31
CA ALA A 453 19.79 14.95 -37.44
C ALA A 453 19.11 13.58 -37.19
N ASN A 454 18.41 13.07 -38.20
CA ASN A 454 17.71 11.77 -38.18
C ASN A 454 16.70 11.62 -37.04
N PRO A 455 15.66 12.44 -36.94
CA PRO A 455 14.68 12.41 -35.85
C PRO A 455 13.96 11.06 -35.72
N GLU A 456 13.67 10.39 -36.84
CA GLU A 456 13.03 9.07 -36.85
C GLU A 456 13.93 7.99 -36.25
N GLU A 457 15.22 8.02 -36.57
CA GLU A 457 16.20 7.08 -36.01
C GLU A 457 16.39 7.30 -34.50
N LEU A 458 16.43 8.56 -34.08
CA LEU A 458 16.50 8.92 -32.66
C LEU A 458 15.30 8.39 -31.89
N LEU A 459 14.09 8.60 -32.43
CA LEU A 459 12.86 8.08 -31.83
C LEU A 459 12.81 6.55 -31.81
N ALA A 460 13.19 5.92 -32.90
CA ALA A 460 13.26 4.45 -33.00
C ALA A 460 14.31 3.86 -32.04
N ARG A 461 15.41 4.52 -31.83
CA ARG A 461 16.43 4.11 -30.84
C ARG A 461 15.90 4.24 -29.41
N LEU A 462 15.17 5.33 -29.10
CA LEU A 462 14.61 5.57 -27.78
C LEU A 462 13.46 4.61 -27.47
N LEU A 463 12.56 4.38 -28.42
CA LEU A 463 11.26 3.71 -28.18
C LEU A 463 11.02 2.46 -29.04
N GLY A 464 11.88 2.15 -29.99
CA GLY A 464 11.75 0.99 -30.87
C GLY A 464 11.83 -0.36 -30.14
N ALA A 465 11.37 -1.41 -30.82
CA ALA A 465 11.36 -2.76 -30.26
C ALA A 465 12.76 -3.21 -29.81
N ASN A 466 12.81 -3.99 -28.73
CA ASN A 466 14.05 -4.54 -28.18
C ASN A 466 14.77 -5.39 -29.25
N ARG A 467 15.80 -4.83 -29.82
CA ARG A 467 16.83 -5.64 -30.48
C ARG A 467 17.86 -6.01 -29.41
N GLY A 468 18.21 -7.30 -29.32
CA GLY A 468 18.96 -7.90 -28.19
C GLY A 468 20.25 -7.21 -27.72
N ASP A 469 20.79 -6.23 -28.46
CA ASP A 469 22.06 -5.54 -28.20
C ASP A 469 21.91 -4.06 -27.77
N GLN A 470 20.78 -3.67 -27.23
CA GLN A 470 20.67 -2.29 -26.75
C GLN A 470 21.50 -2.05 -25.49
N ALA A 471 22.31 -0.98 -25.53
CA ALA A 471 23.05 -0.53 -24.37
C ALA A 471 22.09 -0.31 -23.18
N GLU A 472 22.52 -0.70 -21.99
CA GLU A 472 21.73 -0.59 -20.76
C GLU A 472 21.25 0.85 -20.50
N ARG A 473 22.07 1.84 -20.89
CA ARG A 473 21.72 3.25 -20.88
C ARG A 473 20.47 3.57 -21.71
N ASP A 474 20.33 2.99 -22.89
CA ASP A 474 19.16 3.23 -23.75
C ASP A 474 17.89 2.59 -23.18
N ARG A 475 18.02 1.45 -22.50
CA ARG A 475 16.89 0.83 -21.77
C ARG A 475 16.44 1.69 -20.60
N THR A 476 17.37 2.26 -19.85
CA THR A 476 17.06 3.16 -18.72
C THR A 476 16.40 4.44 -19.21
N LEU A 477 16.93 5.09 -20.24
CA LEU A 477 16.34 6.29 -20.83
C LEU A 477 14.92 6.03 -21.35
N ARG A 478 14.71 4.89 -22.03
CA ARG A 478 13.38 4.47 -22.49
C ARG A 478 12.40 4.34 -21.34
N ARG A 479 12.80 3.66 -20.26
CA ARG A 479 11.95 3.48 -19.09
C ARG A 479 11.62 4.81 -18.42
N GLN A 480 12.62 5.69 -18.25
CA GLN A 480 12.41 7.01 -17.70
C GLN A 480 11.47 7.84 -18.57
N PHE A 481 11.67 7.86 -19.89
CA PHE A 481 10.79 8.54 -20.81
C PHE A 481 9.37 7.99 -20.77
N ALA A 482 9.20 6.66 -20.78
CA ALA A 482 7.89 6.03 -20.70
C ALA A 482 7.16 6.42 -19.41
N ASN A 483 7.83 6.34 -18.25
CA ASN A 483 7.23 6.58 -16.95
C ASN A 483 7.03 8.08 -16.63
N GLN A 484 7.96 8.95 -17.07
CA GLN A 484 7.96 10.35 -16.68
C GLN A 484 7.27 11.26 -17.70
N VAL A 485 7.13 10.81 -18.95
CA VAL A 485 6.60 11.63 -20.04
C VAL A 485 5.42 10.95 -20.73
N ALA A 486 5.64 9.78 -21.35
CA ALA A 486 4.64 9.19 -22.23
C ALA A 486 3.38 8.75 -21.47
N LEU A 487 3.55 8.01 -20.38
CA LEU A 487 2.43 7.52 -19.57
C LEU A 487 1.65 8.65 -18.89
N PRO A 488 2.28 9.64 -18.22
CA PRO A 488 1.54 10.78 -17.65
C PRO A 488 0.75 11.57 -18.70
N LEU A 489 1.34 11.81 -19.89
CA LEU A 489 0.64 12.49 -20.97
C LEU A 489 -0.56 11.69 -21.48
N ALA A 490 -0.42 10.38 -21.65
CA ALA A 490 -1.52 9.52 -22.09
C ALA A 490 -2.65 9.47 -21.06
N LEU A 491 -2.32 9.39 -19.78
CA LEU A 491 -3.29 9.43 -18.68
C LEU A 491 -4.01 10.78 -18.62
N GLU A 492 -3.31 11.88 -18.80
CA GLU A 492 -3.93 13.22 -18.85
C GLU A 492 -4.86 13.38 -20.07
N LEU A 493 -4.46 12.85 -21.23
CA LEU A 493 -5.31 12.83 -22.41
C LEU A 493 -6.59 12.02 -22.18
N LEU A 494 -6.46 10.84 -21.56
CA LEU A 494 -7.60 9.99 -21.21
C LEU A 494 -8.53 10.71 -20.22
N HIS A 495 -7.97 11.28 -19.18
CA HIS A 495 -8.72 12.03 -18.17
C HIS A 495 -9.48 13.23 -18.76
N ARG A 496 -8.86 13.97 -19.66
CA ARG A 496 -9.55 15.07 -20.36
C ARG A 496 -10.68 14.57 -21.24
N TYR A 497 -10.47 13.46 -21.94
CA TYR A 497 -11.50 12.84 -22.76
C TYR A 497 -12.70 12.40 -21.92
N GLU A 498 -12.47 11.73 -20.80
CA GLU A 498 -13.51 11.29 -19.87
C GLU A 498 -14.32 12.43 -19.26
N ASN A 499 -13.68 13.59 -19.03
CA ASN A 499 -14.32 14.77 -18.47
C ASN A 499 -14.89 15.73 -19.54
N THR A 500 -14.74 15.41 -20.82
CA THR A 500 -15.29 16.23 -21.90
C THR A 500 -16.74 15.84 -22.16
N ASP A 501 -17.66 16.76 -21.92
CA ASP A 501 -19.06 16.58 -22.29
C ASP A 501 -19.21 16.64 -23.81
N LEU A 502 -19.32 15.46 -24.45
CA LEU A 502 -19.48 15.34 -25.89
C LEU A 502 -20.80 15.93 -26.39
N SER A 503 -21.77 16.22 -25.51
CA SER A 503 -23.03 16.85 -25.87
C SER A 503 -22.90 18.35 -26.13
N THR A 504 -21.81 18.99 -25.68
CA THR A 504 -21.56 20.43 -25.85
C THR A 504 -20.59 20.79 -26.97
N SER A 505 -19.97 19.79 -27.61
CA SER A 505 -19.12 20.01 -28.79
C SER A 505 -19.96 20.00 -30.10
N ASN A 506 -20.43 21.16 -30.47
CA ASN A 506 -20.89 21.46 -31.86
C ASN A 506 -19.72 22.02 -32.65
#